data_75cd998d0ef320c66beff37e87492386
#
_entry.id   75cd998d0ef320c66beff37e87492386
#
_cell.length_a   1.000
_cell.length_b   1.000
_cell.length_c   1.000
_cell.angle_alpha   90.00
_cell.angle_beta   90.00
_cell.angle_gamma   90.00
#
_symmetry.space_group_name_H-M   'P 1'
#
loop_
_entity.id
_entity.type
_entity.pdbx_description
1 polymer ?
#
loop_
_entity_poly.entity_id
_entity_poly.type
_entity_poly.pdbx_seq_one_letter_code
_entity_poly.pdbx_strand_id
1 'polypeptide(L)'
;MDVAESLKYPDEPAAQEVYVQTFEFNPACTLEIGWHLFGENYERGEFLVRMREQLRRHGIAETADLPDHLRHLLLLIDRMDREEAADLAGQFVLPALAKIRSALKDNPYEGLIAAIEEKLAADFGQAKGLPHLPIFQEAFID
;
A
#
# COMPACT_ATOMS: atom_id res chain seq x y z
N MET A 1 10.31 13.38 -6.99
CA MET A 1 9.05 13.60 -6.27
C MET A 1 8.77 12.42 -5.36
N ASP A 2 8.40 12.70 -4.13
CA ASP A 2 8.05 11.67 -3.17
C ASP A 2 6.67 11.09 -3.53
N VAL A 3 6.62 9.81 -3.89
CA VAL A 3 5.35 9.18 -4.30
C VAL A 3 4.37 9.08 -3.15
N ALA A 4 4.85 8.94 -1.91
CA ALA A 4 3.95 8.91 -0.75
C ALA A 4 3.25 10.26 -0.57
N GLU A 5 3.93 11.36 -0.86
CA GLU A 5 3.36 12.70 -0.79
C GLU A 5 2.28 12.91 -1.87
N SER A 6 2.43 12.25 -3.02
CA SER A 6 1.44 12.32 -4.11
C SER A 6 0.10 11.71 -3.73
N LEU A 7 0.09 10.85 -2.69
CA LEU A 7 -1.12 10.20 -2.20
C LEU A 7 -1.74 10.90 -1.00
N LYS A 8 -1.18 12.04 -0.60
CA LYS A 8 -1.71 12.83 0.49
C LYS A 8 -3.08 13.39 0.10
N TYR A 9 -3.99 13.46 1.08
CA TYR A 9 -5.29 14.06 0.89
C TYR A 9 -5.11 15.51 0.38
N PRO A 10 -5.73 15.86 -0.76
CA PRO A 10 -5.50 17.18 -1.37
C PRO A 10 -6.01 18.34 -0.52
N ASP A 11 -5.39 19.50 -0.67
CA ASP A 11 -5.82 20.71 0.02
C ASP A 11 -6.96 21.44 -0.70
N GLU A 12 -7.02 21.34 -2.03
CA GLU A 12 -8.02 22.02 -2.83
C GLU A 12 -9.36 21.29 -2.80
N PRO A 13 -10.50 21.98 -2.54
CA PRO A 13 -11.80 21.33 -2.43
C PRO A 13 -12.22 20.49 -3.65
N ALA A 14 -11.99 20.98 -4.87
CA ALA A 14 -12.34 20.22 -6.06
C ALA A 14 -11.54 18.93 -6.17
N ALA A 15 -10.24 19.00 -5.84
CA ALA A 15 -9.38 17.81 -5.83
C ALA A 15 -9.76 16.86 -4.71
N GLN A 16 -10.19 17.38 -3.56
CA GLN A 16 -10.67 16.55 -2.44
C GLN A 16 -11.87 15.72 -2.87
N GLU A 17 -12.81 16.32 -3.60
CA GLU A 17 -13.98 15.61 -4.07
C GLU A 17 -13.61 14.44 -4.99
N VAL A 18 -12.69 14.68 -5.92
CA VAL A 18 -12.21 13.62 -6.82
C VAL A 18 -11.53 12.51 -6.04
N TYR A 19 -10.70 12.86 -5.07
CA TYR A 19 -10.01 11.89 -4.22
C TYR A 19 -11.00 11.02 -3.44
N VAL A 20 -11.97 11.65 -2.79
CA VAL A 20 -12.98 10.95 -1.99
C VAL A 20 -13.82 10.01 -2.86
N GLN A 21 -14.30 10.50 -4.01
CA GLN A 21 -15.08 9.69 -4.93
C GLN A 21 -14.28 8.49 -5.45
N THR A 22 -13.00 8.69 -5.71
CA THR A 22 -12.14 7.65 -6.27
C THR A 22 -11.77 6.60 -5.23
N PHE A 23 -11.31 7.02 -4.05
CA PHE A 23 -10.68 6.11 -3.10
C PHE A 23 -11.53 5.76 -1.88
N GLU A 24 -12.42 6.64 -1.46
CA GLU A 24 -13.18 6.40 -0.23
C GLU A 24 -14.56 5.80 -0.47
N PHE A 25 -15.22 6.14 -1.57
CA PHE A 25 -16.55 5.63 -1.87
C PHE A 25 -16.56 4.42 -2.80
N ASN A 26 -15.40 3.95 -3.22
CA ASN A 26 -15.28 2.80 -4.09
C ASN A 26 -14.32 1.78 -3.50
N PRO A 27 -14.82 0.72 -2.84
CA PRO A 27 -13.95 -0.29 -2.23
C PRO A 27 -12.97 -0.94 -3.21
N ALA A 28 -13.34 -1.03 -4.50
CA ALA A 28 -12.46 -1.60 -5.50
C ALA A 28 -11.20 -0.76 -5.73
N CYS A 29 -11.22 0.51 -5.34
CA CYS A 29 -10.11 1.44 -5.54
C CYS A 29 -9.46 1.89 -4.23
N THR A 30 -9.88 1.36 -3.08
CA THR A 30 -9.30 1.81 -1.81
C THR A 30 -7.79 1.63 -1.80
N LEU A 31 -7.10 2.58 -1.15
CA LEU A 31 -5.65 2.52 -1.00
C LEU A 31 -5.19 1.66 0.18
N GLU A 32 -6.13 0.94 0.81
CA GLU A 32 -5.83 0.00 1.88
C GLU A 32 -5.40 -1.34 1.27
N ILE A 33 -4.12 -1.56 1.27
CA ILE A 33 -3.50 -2.68 0.55
C ILE A 33 -4.04 -4.04 1.01
N GLY A 34 -4.16 -4.23 2.31
CA GLY A 34 -4.64 -5.51 2.86
C GLY A 34 -6.07 -5.86 2.44
N TRP A 35 -6.90 -4.85 2.18
CA TRP A 35 -8.25 -5.09 1.69
C TRP A 35 -8.24 -5.86 0.36
N HIS A 36 -7.35 -5.49 -0.55
CA HIS A 36 -7.27 -6.13 -1.87
C HIS A 36 -6.72 -7.55 -1.82
N LEU A 37 -5.95 -7.86 -0.79
CA LEU A 37 -5.31 -9.17 -0.66
C LEU A 37 -6.13 -10.13 0.19
N PHE A 38 -6.77 -9.64 1.23
CA PHE A 38 -7.42 -10.48 2.23
C PHE A 38 -8.91 -10.19 2.43
N GLY A 39 -9.43 -9.08 1.88
CA GLY A 39 -10.81 -8.69 2.10
C GLY A 39 -11.09 -8.43 3.57
N GLU A 40 -12.23 -8.93 4.06
CA GLU A 40 -12.63 -8.79 5.45
C GLU A 40 -12.21 -9.98 6.31
N ASN A 41 -11.35 -10.85 5.78
CA ASN A 41 -10.92 -12.04 6.49
C ASN A 41 -10.02 -11.71 7.67
N TYR A 42 -9.88 -12.69 8.55
CA TYR A 42 -9.01 -12.62 9.72
C TYR A 42 -7.58 -12.20 9.37
N GLU A 43 -7.08 -12.66 8.23
CA GLU A 43 -5.74 -12.34 7.77
C GLU A 43 -5.52 -10.84 7.59
N ARG A 44 -6.56 -10.10 7.22
CA ARG A 44 -6.41 -8.66 7.12
C ARG A 44 -6.17 -8.02 8.47
N GLY A 45 -6.90 -8.45 9.49
CA GLY A 45 -6.67 -7.95 10.85
C GLY A 45 -5.26 -8.21 11.32
N GLU A 46 -4.74 -9.39 11.03
CA GLU A 46 -3.38 -9.75 11.36
C GLU A 46 -2.39 -8.90 10.59
N PHE A 47 -2.64 -8.66 9.30
CA PHE A 47 -1.78 -7.80 8.48
C PHE A 47 -1.74 -6.36 9.03
N LEU A 48 -2.88 -5.83 9.46
CA LEU A 48 -2.94 -4.49 10.06
C LEU A 48 -2.06 -4.39 11.32
N VAL A 49 -2.13 -5.38 12.18
CA VAL A 49 -1.32 -5.41 13.39
C VAL A 49 0.16 -5.44 13.05
N ARG A 50 0.55 -6.24 12.07
CA ARG A 50 1.95 -6.35 11.67
C ARG A 50 2.47 -5.09 11.02
N MET A 51 1.65 -4.43 10.21
CA MET A 51 2.05 -3.16 9.61
C MET A 51 2.22 -2.08 10.67
N ARG A 52 1.35 -2.05 11.68
CA ARG A 52 1.49 -1.11 12.80
C ARG A 52 2.80 -1.33 13.53
N GLU A 53 3.17 -2.58 13.78
CA GLU A 53 4.44 -2.90 14.41
C GLU A 53 5.63 -2.43 13.56
N GLN A 54 5.56 -2.63 12.26
CA GLN A 54 6.62 -2.17 11.36
C GLN A 54 6.73 -0.66 11.34
N LEU A 55 5.61 0.05 11.33
CA LEU A 55 5.62 1.51 11.37
C LEU A 55 6.31 2.00 12.64
N ARG A 56 5.99 1.41 13.79
CA ARG A 56 6.64 1.75 15.06
C ARG A 56 8.13 1.46 15.03
N ARG A 57 8.49 0.29 14.52
CA ARG A 57 9.88 -0.16 14.46
C ARG A 57 10.75 0.78 13.62
N HIS A 58 10.19 1.33 12.56
CA HIS A 58 10.91 2.23 11.67
C HIS A 58 10.69 3.70 11.97
N GLY A 59 10.03 4.01 13.07
CA GLY A 59 9.84 5.39 13.51
C GLY A 59 8.91 6.20 12.64
N ILE A 60 7.95 5.55 11.98
CA ILE A 60 6.96 6.21 11.14
C ILE A 60 5.69 6.43 11.95
N ALA A 61 5.28 7.71 12.10
CA ALA A 61 4.06 8.02 12.79
C ALA A 61 2.84 7.63 11.96
N GLU A 62 1.86 6.99 12.60
CA GLU A 62 0.61 6.69 11.94
C GLU A 62 -0.17 7.97 11.71
N THR A 63 -0.82 8.07 10.57
CA THR A 63 -1.74 9.16 10.25
C THR A 63 -3.17 8.73 10.62
N ALA A 64 -4.18 9.48 10.17
CA ALA A 64 -5.56 9.08 10.33
C ALA A 64 -5.92 7.85 9.49
N ASP A 65 -5.08 7.50 8.52
CA ASP A 65 -5.28 6.33 7.67
C ASP A 65 -4.89 5.05 8.40
N LEU A 66 -5.45 3.91 7.95
CA LEU A 66 -5.11 2.63 8.53
C LEU A 66 -3.64 2.25 8.27
N PRO A 67 -3.07 1.37 9.10
CA PRO A 67 -1.66 0.98 8.94
C PRO A 67 -1.30 0.42 7.57
N ASP A 68 -2.25 -0.21 6.87
CA ASP A 68 -2.00 -0.81 5.56
C ASP A 68 -2.28 0.13 4.39
N HIS A 69 -2.53 1.41 4.67
CA HIS A 69 -2.70 2.39 3.60
C HIS A 69 -1.42 2.47 2.76
N LEU A 70 -1.58 2.55 1.45
CA LEU A 70 -0.45 2.57 0.52
C LEU A 70 0.61 3.59 0.91
N ARG A 71 0.21 4.77 1.36
CA ARG A 71 1.15 5.81 1.78
C ARG A 71 2.07 5.32 2.89
N HIS A 72 1.51 4.64 3.91
CA HIS A 72 2.29 4.06 4.99
C HIS A 72 3.27 3.01 4.48
N LEU A 73 2.81 2.16 3.56
CA LEU A 73 3.65 1.07 3.06
C LEU A 73 4.78 1.58 2.16
N LEU A 74 4.55 2.65 1.42
CA LEU A 74 5.62 3.28 0.63
C LEU A 74 6.69 3.89 1.53
N LEU A 75 6.28 4.50 2.65
CA LEU A 75 7.24 5.02 3.62
C LEU A 75 8.04 3.88 4.27
N LEU A 76 7.39 2.76 4.57
CA LEU A 76 8.07 1.57 5.09
C LEU A 76 9.11 1.06 4.11
N ILE A 77 8.73 0.89 2.84
CA ILE A 77 9.63 0.41 1.80
C ILE A 77 10.87 1.29 1.70
N ASP A 78 10.68 2.60 1.85
CA ASP A 78 11.79 3.56 1.80
C ASP A 78 12.78 3.38 2.97
N ARG A 79 12.31 2.93 4.12
CA ARG A 79 13.12 2.81 5.34
C ARG A 79 13.61 1.40 5.65
N MET A 80 12.95 0.39 5.13
CA MET A 80 13.35 -1.01 5.34
C MET A 80 14.66 -1.32 4.63
N ASP A 81 15.37 -2.36 5.11
CA ASP A 81 16.49 -2.87 4.34
C ASP A 81 15.95 -3.44 3.02
N ARG A 82 16.85 -3.68 2.07
CA ARG A 82 16.44 -4.06 0.71
C ARG A 82 15.66 -5.37 0.67
N GLU A 83 16.04 -6.34 1.47
CA GLU A 83 15.36 -7.64 1.48
C GLU A 83 13.93 -7.53 1.99
N GLU A 84 13.75 -6.83 3.12
CA GLU A 84 12.42 -6.60 3.67
C GLU A 84 11.57 -5.77 2.72
N ALA A 85 12.15 -4.72 2.13
CA ALA A 85 11.45 -3.87 1.19
C ALA A 85 10.99 -4.65 -0.05
N ALA A 86 11.87 -5.53 -0.56
CA ALA A 86 11.54 -6.37 -1.72
C ALA A 86 10.40 -7.33 -1.41
N ASP A 87 10.37 -7.90 -0.20
CA ASP A 87 9.30 -8.79 0.21
C ASP A 87 7.96 -8.06 0.34
N LEU A 88 7.98 -6.90 0.99
CA LEU A 88 6.76 -6.10 1.14
C LEU A 88 6.25 -5.65 -0.23
N ALA A 89 7.12 -5.12 -1.07
CA ALA A 89 6.74 -4.66 -2.40
C ALA A 89 6.23 -5.81 -3.27
N GLY A 90 6.99 -6.90 -3.36
CA GLY A 90 6.69 -7.99 -4.30
C GLY A 90 5.52 -8.87 -3.89
N GLN A 91 5.37 -9.13 -2.60
CA GLN A 91 4.34 -10.05 -2.13
C GLN A 91 3.02 -9.37 -1.78
N PHE A 92 3.06 -8.09 -1.43
CA PHE A 92 1.86 -7.41 -0.93
C PHE A 92 1.48 -6.20 -1.76
N VAL A 93 2.39 -5.25 -1.95
CA VAL A 93 2.03 -3.98 -2.58
C VAL A 93 1.77 -4.12 -4.07
N LEU A 94 2.67 -4.77 -4.81
CA LEU A 94 2.49 -4.91 -6.26
C LEU A 94 1.24 -5.67 -6.66
N PRO A 95 0.91 -6.82 -6.03
CA PRO A 95 -0.34 -7.51 -6.35
C PRO A 95 -1.59 -6.64 -6.09
N ALA A 96 -1.59 -5.88 -5.00
CA ALA A 96 -2.71 -4.99 -4.68
C ALA A 96 -2.81 -3.84 -5.68
N LEU A 97 -1.68 -3.25 -6.05
CA LEU A 97 -1.66 -2.14 -7.03
C LEU A 97 -2.21 -2.58 -8.38
N ALA A 98 -1.95 -3.81 -8.80
CA ALA A 98 -2.49 -4.34 -10.05
C ALA A 98 -4.03 -4.34 -10.01
N LYS A 99 -4.61 -4.73 -8.87
CA LYS A 99 -6.06 -4.72 -8.69
C LYS A 99 -6.62 -3.30 -8.68
N ILE A 100 -5.96 -2.40 -7.96
CA ILE A 100 -6.39 -1.00 -7.89
C ILE A 100 -6.34 -0.37 -9.29
N ARG A 101 -5.25 -0.58 -10.02
CA ARG A 101 -5.08 -0.02 -11.36
C ARG A 101 -6.19 -0.49 -12.30
N SER A 102 -6.53 -1.78 -12.24
CA SER A 102 -7.60 -2.32 -13.07
C SER A 102 -8.94 -1.66 -12.77
N ALA A 103 -9.20 -1.34 -11.51
CA ALA A 103 -10.43 -0.67 -11.09
C ALA A 103 -10.44 0.82 -11.41
N LEU A 104 -9.26 1.42 -11.64
CA LEU A 104 -9.11 2.85 -11.95
C LEU A 104 -9.13 3.16 -13.44
N LYS A 105 -9.50 2.22 -14.28
CA LYS A 105 -9.53 2.44 -15.72
C LYS A 105 -10.32 3.72 -16.06
N ASP A 106 -9.69 4.59 -16.85
CA ASP A 106 -10.25 5.88 -17.27
C ASP A 106 -10.42 6.90 -16.11
N ASN A 107 -9.74 6.67 -14.98
CA ASN A 107 -9.76 7.57 -13.85
C ASN A 107 -8.48 8.41 -13.83
N PRO A 108 -8.55 9.68 -13.37
CA PRO A 108 -7.36 10.54 -13.31
C PRO A 108 -6.18 9.97 -12.50
N TYR A 109 -6.45 9.10 -11.53
CA TYR A 109 -5.39 8.51 -10.71
C TYR A 109 -4.76 7.26 -11.29
N GLU A 110 -5.26 6.75 -12.42
CA GLU A 110 -4.72 5.54 -13.04
C GLU A 110 -3.22 5.69 -13.35
N GLY A 111 -2.84 6.82 -13.92
CA GLY A 111 -1.44 7.08 -14.27
C GLY A 111 -0.52 7.10 -13.06
N LEU A 112 -0.97 7.64 -11.94
CA LEU A 112 -0.18 7.68 -10.72
C LEU A 112 0.05 6.27 -10.18
N ILE A 113 -0.99 5.45 -10.12
CA ILE A 113 -0.88 4.08 -9.63
C ILE A 113 0.03 3.26 -10.54
N ALA A 114 -0.11 3.42 -11.86
CA ALA A 114 0.76 2.75 -12.82
C ALA A 114 2.23 3.15 -12.65
N ALA A 115 2.48 4.43 -12.38
CA ALA A 115 3.85 4.93 -12.16
C ALA A 115 4.46 4.33 -10.89
N ILE A 116 3.66 4.17 -9.83
CA ILE A 116 4.13 3.56 -8.59
C ILE A 116 4.47 2.08 -8.82
N GLU A 117 3.61 1.36 -9.55
CA GLU A 117 3.88 -0.03 -9.92
C GLU A 117 5.20 -0.16 -10.68
N GLU A 118 5.40 0.69 -11.69
CA GLU A 118 6.62 0.68 -12.48
C GLU A 118 7.86 0.90 -11.64
N LYS A 119 7.81 1.88 -10.75
CA LYS A 119 8.95 2.20 -9.90
C LYS A 119 9.27 1.04 -8.95
N LEU A 120 8.28 0.46 -8.32
CA LEU A 120 8.49 -0.66 -7.41
C LEU A 120 9.02 -1.89 -8.14
N ALA A 121 8.49 -2.17 -9.34
CA ALA A 121 8.96 -3.29 -10.14
C ALA A 121 10.40 -3.07 -10.61
N ALA A 122 10.75 -1.83 -10.97
CA ALA A 122 12.11 -1.50 -11.38
C ALA A 122 13.10 -1.67 -10.22
N ASP A 123 12.69 -1.28 -9.01
CA ASP A 123 13.56 -1.32 -7.84
C ASP A 123 13.65 -2.72 -7.21
N PHE A 124 12.58 -3.49 -7.24
CA PHE A 124 12.46 -4.74 -6.47
C PHE A 124 12.04 -5.96 -7.30
N GLY A 125 11.79 -5.82 -8.57
CA GLY A 125 11.33 -6.90 -9.44
C GLY A 125 9.81 -7.02 -9.48
N GLN A 126 9.34 -8.04 -10.20
CA GLN A 126 7.91 -8.24 -10.43
C GLN A 126 7.22 -8.81 -9.19
N ALA A 127 5.89 -8.73 -9.18
CA ALA A 127 5.08 -9.33 -8.12
C ALA A 127 5.43 -10.81 -7.95
N LYS A 128 5.47 -11.28 -6.69
CA LYS A 128 5.92 -12.63 -6.34
C LYS A 128 4.77 -13.60 -6.04
N GLY A 129 3.69 -13.53 -6.79
CA GLY A 129 2.58 -14.46 -6.60
C GLY A 129 1.74 -14.16 -5.38
N LEU A 130 1.16 -15.20 -4.77
CA LEU A 130 0.24 -15.01 -3.66
C LEU A 130 0.97 -14.55 -2.40
N PRO A 131 0.42 -13.53 -1.71
CA PRO A 131 1.00 -13.08 -0.45
C PRO A 131 0.84 -14.12 0.64
N HIS A 132 1.81 -14.18 1.55
CA HIS A 132 1.69 -15.02 2.74
C HIS A 132 2.35 -14.30 3.92
N LEU A 133 1.80 -14.54 5.10
CA LEU A 133 2.24 -13.86 6.31
C LEU A 133 3.49 -14.45 6.98
N PRO A 134 3.89 -15.70 6.73
CA PRO A 134 5.05 -16.28 7.44
C PRO A 134 6.32 -15.44 7.40
N ILE A 135 6.58 -14.74 6.29
CA ILE A 135 7.77 -13.87 6.19
C ILE A 135 7.75 -12.79 7.27
N PHE A 136 6.56 -12.23 7.54
CA PHE A 136 6.44 -11.23 8.59
C PHE A 136 6.33 -11.84 9.98
N GLN A 137 5.88 -13.09 10.08
CA GLN A 137 5.78 -13.76 11.36
C GLN A 137 7.16 -13.91 12.02
N GLU A 138 8.17 -14.25 11.25
CA GLU A 138 9.53 -14.36 11.78
C GLU A 138 10.02 -13.04 12.35
N ALA A 139 9.67 -11.94 11.73
CA ALA A 139 10.05 -10.61 12.20
C ALA A 139 9.31 -10.17 13.45
N PHE A 140 8.18 -10.81 13.76
CA PHE A 140 7.30 -10.40 14.87
C PHE A 140 7.36 -11.32 16.08
N ILE A 141 7.97 -12.48 15.97
CA ILE A 141 8.01 -13.46 17.05
C ILE A 141 9.09 -13.12 18.08
N ASP A 142 10.05 -12.36 17.71
CA ASP A 142 11.16 -11.98 18.59
C ASP A 142 10.72 -11.01 19.69
#